data_0ce2e77cf3c19e26fa5b1afcab2d0d78
#
_entry.id   0ce2e77cf3c19e26fa5b1afcab2d0d78
#
_cell.length_a   1.000
_cell.length_b   1.000
_cell.length_c   1.000
_cell.angle_alpha   90.00
_cell.angle_beta   90.00
_cell.angle_gamma   90.00
#
_symmetry.space_group_name_H-M   'P 1'
#
loop_
_entity.id
_entity.type
_entity.pdbx_description
1 polymer ?
#
loop_
_entity_poly.entity_id
_entity_poly.type
_entity_poly.pdbx_seq_one_letter_code
_entity_poly.pdbx_strand_id
1 'polypeptide(L)'
;LAGVPVLLERRPSLDQVREGVDPRSLGLFDGLSDAEVQNAEAATQPTRIVLYTANLVGSFGTDDELAEEVEITVLHEVGHFFGLAEEDMERLGLE
;
A
#
# COMPACT_ATOMS: atom_id res chain seq x y z
N LEU A 1 11.19 -7.75 -3.18
CA LEU A 1 11.09 -7.04 -1.92
C LEU A 1 11.25 -7.96 -0.72
N ALA A 2 12.37 -8.69 -0.72
CA ALA A 2 12.70 -9.51 0.44
C ALA A 2 12.78 -8.61 1.68
N GLY A 3 12.13 -9.01 2.75
CA GLY A 3 12.16 -8.29 4.01
C GLY A 3 11.09 -7.21 4.19
N VAL A 4 10.24 -6.96 3.20
CA VAL A 4 9.11 -6.04 3.37
C VAL A 4 7.87 -6.84 3.77
N PRO A 5 7.39 -6.71 5.01
CA PRO A 5 6.21 -7.44 5.45
C PRO A 5 4.94 -6.85 4.83
N VAL A 6 3.97 -7.73 4.57
CA VAL A 6 2.62 -7.35 4.19
C VAL A 6 1.72 -7.66 5.39
N LEU A 7 1.09 -6.64 5.92
CA LEU A 7 0.23 -6.76 7.10
C LEU A 7 -1.23 -6.60 6.69
N LEU A 8 -2.11 -7.28 7.42
CA LEU A 8 -3.55 -7.19 7.18
C LEU A 8 -4.20 -6.42 8.33
N GLU A 9 -4.91 -5.35 7.99
CA GLU A 9 -5.75 -4.61 8.91
C GLU A 9 -7.14 -4.49 8.29
N ARG A 10 -8.14 -4.34 9.10
CA ARG A 10 -9.51 -4.27 8.57
C ARG A 10 -9.78 -2.96 7.86
N ARG A 11 -9.43 -1.85 8.48
CA ARG A 11 -9.62 -0.48 7.98
C ARG A 11 -8.51 0.40 8.51
N PRO A 12 -8.27 1.56 7.86
CA PRO A 12 -7.38 2.55 8.43
C PRO A 12 -7.81 2.92 9.85
N SER A 13 -6.83 3.03 10.75
CA SER A 13 -7.09 3.44 12.12
C SER A 13 -7.49 4.91 12.16
N LEU A 14 -8.08 5.33 13.28
CA LEU A 14 -8.43 6.73 13.48
C LEU A 14 -7.19 7.63 13.40
N ASP A 15 -6.07 7.17 13.94
CA ASP A 15 -4.80 7.91 13.86
C ASP A 15 -4.32 8.04 12.43
N GLN A 16 -4.42 6.97 11.64
CA GLN A 16 -4.06 7.00 10.21
C GLN A 16 -4.93 7.99 9.44
N VAL A 17 -6.24 8.00 9.71
CA VAL A 17 -7.16 8.94 9.07
C VAL A 17 -6.80 10.38 9.43
N ARG A 18 -6.45 10.65 10.68
CA ARG A 18 -6.00 11.98 11.12
C ARG A 18 -4.70 12.41 10.45
N GLU A 19 -3.85 11.45 10.09
CA GLU A 19 -2.60 11.70 9.38
C GLU A 19 -2.78 11.86 7.87
N GLY A 20 -4.00 11.71 7.37
CA GLY A 20 -4.32 11.93 5.97
C GLY A 20 -4.63 10.68 5.15
N VAL A 21 -4.67 9.50 5.76
CA VAL A 21 -5.05 8.28 5.06
C VAL A 21 -6.56 8.29 4.80
N ASP A 22 -6.95 8.05 3.54
CA ASP A 22 -8.36 7.94 3.18
C ASP A 22 -8.97 6.72 3.88
N PRO A 23 -10.09 6.87 4.62
CA PRO A 23 -10.71 5.74 5.31
C PRO A 23 -11.21 4.63 4.37
N ARG A 24 -11.29 4.90 3.07
CA ARG A 24 -11.70 3.89 2.07
C ARG A 24 -10.51 3.28 1.33
N SER A 25 -9.28 3.60 1.73
CA SER A 25 -8.09 3.06 1.08
C SER A 25 -8.10 1.54 1.07
N LEU A 26 -7.59 0.96 0.00
CA LEU A 26 -7.46 -0.50 -0.14
C LEU A 26 -6.14 -1.01 0.43
N GLY A 27 -5.11 -0.16 0.44
CA GLY A 27 -3.80 -0.47 0.96
C GLY A 27 -3.01 0.78 1.28
N LEU A 28 -1.89 0.60 1.94
CA LEU A 28 -0.99 1.67 2.35
C LEU A 28 0.45 1.17 2.33
N PHE A 29 1.34 1.96 1.73
CA PHE A 29 2.76 1.79 1.93
C PHE A 29 3.15 2.65 3.12
N ASP A 30 3.65 2.03 4.18
CA ASP A 30 4.01 2.70 5.41
C ASP A 30 5.53 2.56 5.61
N GLY A 31 6.22 3.68 5.60
CA GLY A 31 7.66 3.74 5.71
C GLY A 31 8.28 4.64 4.64
N LEU A 32 9.60 4.54 4.54
CA LEU A 32 10.36 5.31 3.55
C LEU A 32 10.51 4.52 2.26
N SER A 33 10.46 5.21 1.12
CA SER A 33 10.81 4.59 -0.16
C SER A 33 12.28 4.18 -0.16
N ASP A 34 12.68 3.33 -1.11
CA ASP A 34 14.07 2.91 -1.25
C ASP A 34 15.03 4.12 -1.36
N ALA A 35 14.65 5.13 -2.15
CA ALA A 35 15.44 6.34 -2.31
C ALA A 35 15.54 7.15 -1.01
N GLU A 36 14.45 7.22 -0.26
CA GLU A 36 14.42 7.94 1.03
C GLU A 36 15.29 7.24 2.08
N VAL A 37 15.26 5.91 2.11
CA VAL A 37 16.10 5.12 3.02
C VAL A 37 17.59 5.36 2.74
N GLN A 38 17.97 5.43 1.48
CA GLN A 38 19.36 5.68 1.10
C GLN A 38 19.85 7.06 1.53
N ASN A 39 18.96 8.03 1.63
CA ASN A 39 19.27 9.41 1.99
C ASN A 39 19.05 9.72 3.48
N ALA A 40 18.43 8.81 4.21
CA ALA A 40 18.15 9.01 5.63
C ALA A 40 19.33 8.53 6.48
N GLU A 41 19.67 9.31 7.52
CA GLU A 41 20.70 8.89 8.48
C GLU A 41 20.25 7.72 9.34
N ALA A 42 18.94 7.62 9.59
CA ALA A 42 18.35 6.49 10.31
C ALA A 42 16.91 6.32 9.88
N ALA A 43 16.57 5.12 9.42
CA ALA A 43 15.18 4.74 9.23
C ALA A 43 14.60 4.45 10.61
N THR A 44 13.68 5.30 11.08
CA THR A 44 13.07 5.17 12.40
C THR A 44 11.87 4.22 12.42
N GLN A 45 11.34 3.86 11.26
CA GLN A 45 10.20 2.96 11.13
C GLN A 45 10.48 1.88 10.08
N PRO A 46 10.11 0.63 10.38
CA PRO A 46 10.24 -0.42 9.38
C PRO A 46 9.27 -0.17 8.21
N THR A 47 9.77 -0.36 7.00
CA THR A 47 8.95 -0.31 5.81
C THR A 47 7.99 -1.50 5.80
N ARG A 48 6.74 -1.24 5.52
CA ARG A 48 5.71 -2.29 5.44
C ARG A 48 4.61 -1.90 4.46
N ILE A 49 3.91 -2.90 3.97
CA ILE A 49 2.70 -2.72 3.16
C ILE A 49 1.52 -3.18 4.02
N VAL A 50 0.48 -2.38 4.07
CA VAL A 50 -0.75 -2.72 4.80
C VAL A 50 -1.88 -2.89 3.78
N LEU A 51 -2.66 -3.96 3.91
CA LEU A 51 -3.87 -4.17 3.13
C LEU A 51 -5.07 -4.04 4.06
N TYR A 52 -6.05 -3.25 3.65
CA TYR A 52 -7.28 -3.02 4.43
C TYR A 52 -8.37 -3.98 3.97
N THR A 53 -8.47 -5.09 4.67
CA THR A 53 -9.27 -6.25 4.24
C THR A 53 -10.76 -5.96 4.14
N ALA A 54 -11.33 -5.19 5.07
CA ALA A 54 -12.75 -4.86 5.02
C ALA A 54 -13.08 -3.97 3.82
N ASN A 55 -12.19 -3.05 3.49
CA ASN A 55 -12.39 -2.18 2.32
C ASN A 55 -12.23 -2.96 1.02
N LEU A 56 -11.27 -3.89 0.96
CA LEU A 56 -11.10 -4.77 -0.19
C LEU A 56 -12.34 -5.64 -0.42
N VAL A 57 -12.79 -6.33 0.61
CA VAL A 57 -13.96 -7.21 0.53
C VAL A 57 -15.22 -6.42 0.18
N GLY A 58 -15.37 -5.23 0.75
CA GLY A 58 -16.55 -4.39 0.51
C GLY A 58 -16.61 -3.77 -0.89
N SER A 59 -15.49 -3.75 -1.62
CA SER A 59 -15.42 -3.10 -2.93
C SER A 59 -15.59 -4.05 -4.12
N PHE A 60 -15.48 -5.36 -3.90
CA PHE A 60 -15.48 -6.32 -5.01
C PHE A 60 -16.46 -7.43 -4.77
N GLY A 61 -17.18 -7.83 -5.83
CA GLY A 61 -18.33 -8.71 -5.72
C GLY A 61 -18.03 -10.20 -5.88
N THR A 62 -16.85 -10.57 -6.39
CA THR A 62 -16.48 -11.97 -6.59
C THR A 62 -15.10 -12.25 -6.05
N ASP A 63 -14.82 -13.52 -5.75
CA ASP A 63 -13.52 -13.94 -5.25
C ASP A 63 -12.40 -13.69 -6.29
N ASP A 64 -12.71 -13.87 -7.58
CA ASP A 64 -11.74 -13.64 -8.65
C ASP A 64 -11.39 -12.16 -8.77
N GLU A 65 -12.39 -11.28 -8.70
CA GLU A 65 -12.17 -9.83 -8.71
C GLU A 65 -11.37 -9.41 -7.49
N LEU A 66 -11.68 -9.95 -6.32
CA LEU A 66 -10.97 -9.65 -5.08
C LEU A 66 -9.51 -10.08 -5.18
N ALA A 67 -9.24 -11.28 -5.67
CA ALA A 67 -7.88 -11.79 -5.83
C ALA A 67 -7.06 -10.91 -6.76
N GLU A 68 -7.65 -10.50 -7.89
CA GLU A 68 -6.99 -9.60 -8.84
C GLU A 68 -6.68 -8.25 -8.21
N GLU A 69 -7.62 -7.68 -7.47
CA GLU A 69 -7.43 -6.38 -6.84
C GLU A 69 -6.44 -6.41 -5.67
N VAL A 70 -6.36 -7.51 -4.95
CA VAL A 70 -5.32 -7.69 -3.94
C VAL A 70 -3.94 -7.65 -4.60
N GLU A 71 -3.77 -8.35 -5.71
CA GLU A 71 -2.52 -8.35 -6.47
C GLU A 71 -2.18 -6.94 -6.96
N ILE A 72 -3.13 -6.25 -7.56
CA ILE A 72 -2.94 -4.87 -8.05
C ILE A 72 -2.59 -3.94 -6.89
N THR A 73 -3.29 -4.06 -5.77
CA THR A 73 -3.04 -3.20 -4.60
C THR A 73 -1.63 -3.41 -4.06
N VAL A 74 -1.18 -4.66 -3.94
CA VAL A 74 0.18 -4.95 -3.49
C VAL A 74 1.20 -4.37 -4.46
N LEU A 75 1.02 -4.57 -5.76
CA LEU A 75 1.93 -4.04 -6.78
C LEU A 75 1.94 -2.51 -6.79
N HIS A 76 0.79 -1.88 -6.56
CA HIS A 76 0.68 -0.43 -6.44
C HIS A 76 1.55 0.08 -5.28
N GLU A 77 1.46 -0.55 -4.12
CA GLU A 77 2.25 -0.15 -2.95
C GLU A 77 3.74 -0.47 -3.13
N VAL A 78 4.07 -1.56 -3.82
CA VAL A 78 5.44 -1.87 -4.22
C VAL A 78 5.98 -0.76 -5.13
N GLY A 79 5.15 -0.26 -6.06
CA GLY A 79 5.53 0.86 -6.92
C GLY A 79 5.91 2.09 -6.12
N HIS A 80 5.17 2.42 -5.07
CA HIS A 80 5.50 3.53 -4.18
C HIS A 80 6.87 3.31 -3.50
N PHE A 81 7.17 2.10 -3.09
CA PHE A 81 8.47 1.78 -2.51
C PHE A 81 9.62 2.13 -3.47
N PHE A 82 9.44 1.85 -4.76
CA PHE A 82 10.43 2.18 -5.78
C PHE A 82 10.36 3.62 -6.27
N GLY A 83 9.51 4.44 -5.67
CA GLY A 83 9.41 5.86 -6.00
C GLY A 83 8.62 6.16 -7.27
N LEU A 84 7.81 5.22 -7.75
CA LEU A 84 6.97 5.46 -8.91
C LEU A 84 5.84 6.42 -8.57
N ALA A 85 5.60 7.38 -9.45
CA ALA A 85 4.47 8.29 -9.34
C ALA A 85 3.17 7.59 -9.80
N GLU A 86 2.03 8.13 -9.41
CA GLU A 86 0.73 7.58 -9.82
C GLU A 86 0.60 7.50 -11.36
N GLU A 87 1.15 8.49 -12.08
CA GLU A 87 1.16 8.49 -13.54
C GLU A 87 1.90 7.29 -14.12
N ASP A 88 3.00 6.91 -13.49
CA ASP A 88 3.79 5.75 -13.92
C ASP A 88 3.03 4.46 -13.68
N MET A 89 2.34 4.39 -12.55
CA MET A 89 1.54 3.21 -12.20
C MET A 89 0.34 3.06 -13.12
N GLU A 90 -0.31 4.15 -13.51
CA GLU A 90 -1.37 4.15 -14.53
C GLU A 90 -0.88 3.52 -15.84
N ARG A 91 0.29 3.96 -16.30
CA ARG A 91 0.87 3.42 -17.54
C ARG A 91 1.19 1.95 -17.46
N LEU A 92 1.53 1.48 -16.26
CA LEU A 92 1.86 0.07 -16.02
C LEU A 92 0.64 -0.79 -15.68
N GLY A 93 -0.55 -0.17 -15.56
CA GLY A 93 -1.77 -0.88 -15.20
C GLY A 93 -1.86 -1.27 -13.73
N LEU A 94 -1.18 -0.55 -12.87
CA LEU A 94 -1.09 -0.85 -11.44
C LEU A 94 -1.99 0.04 -10.58
N GLU A 95 -3.08 0.50 -11.09
CA GLU A 95 -4.03 1.30 -10.31
C GLU A 95 -4.98 0.48 -9.49
#